data_4e53edcfa2c06ae3591e66cff426297f
#
_entry.id   4e53edcfa2c06ae3591e66cff426297f
#
_cell.length_a   1.000
_cell.length_b   1.000
_cell.length_c   1.000
_cell.angle_alpha   90.00
_cell.angle_beta   90.00
_cell.angle_gamma   90.00
#
_symmetry.space_group_name_H-M   'P 1'
#
loop_
_entity.id
_entity.type
_entity.pdbx_description
1 polymer ?
#
loop_
_entity_poly.entity_id
_entity_poly.type
_entity_poly.pdbx_seq_one_letter_code
_entity_poly.pdbx_strand_id
1 'polypeptide(L)'
;MVKIAYIINGLWNPAGMERVFTVRANFLCKYFDITFITRGQGHRPDYFPLEKRIHRIDIDDKIPYFNGLEKCLLENQYDITVSTGGEDFFFLYKIKDNSKKIFEFHFSYDISNVWMRSIMNPIKRKIWAEVQKFRRIYFASHYDQVIVLTKTDWKKWRKWISKVLYIYNPSTIICHETSICEVKSAIAVGRLSYEKGFDYLIDVWERVHQKFPDWQLDIFGEGALRSELQAKIQEKGLANIINIKGVTNDIVKEYQKHSIYLMSSRSEGFPLVLIEASSCGLPIVSFDCPSGPSEIVEHGGNGFLVSPVGNIDAMANRVMQLIADKSLRQKMGRRSLELSQRFKLENIASEWIELYNQLVSS
;
A
#
# COMPACT_ATOMS: atom_id res chain seq x y z
N MET A 1 23.97 -2.43 19.84
CA MET A 1 23.01 -2.69 18.75
C MET A 1 22.49 -1.31 18.30
N VAL A 2 22.41 -1.06 17.01
CA VAL A 2 21.89 0.22 16.47
C VAL A 2 20.45 0.42 16.91
N LYS A 3 20.14 1.60 17.44
CA LYS A 3 18.82 1.96 17.96
C LYS A 3 18.01 2.74 16.90
N ILE A 4 16.83 2.25 16.57
CA ILE A 4 15.96 2.82 15.52
C ILE A 4 14.60 3.18 16.10
N ALA A 5 14.17 4.42 15.90
CA ALA A 5 12.82 4.86 16.25
C ALA A 5 11.95 5.02 14.99
N TYR A 6 10.84 4.32 14.92
CA TYR A 6 9.77 4.56 13.95
C TYR A 6 8.72 5.49 14.56
N ILE A 7 8.51 6.65 13.94
CA ILE A 7 7.51 7.62 14.37
C ILE A 7 6.28 7.43 13.50
N ILE A 8 5.18 7.00 14.12
CA ILE A 8 3.91 6.68 13.45
C ILE A 8 2.75 7.19 14.31
N ASN A 9 1.66 7.63 13.68
CA ASN A 9 0.51 8.16 14.42
C ASN A 9 -0.09 7.15 15.41
N GLY A 10 -0.13 5.87 15.04
CA GLY A 10 -0.60 4.79 15.90
C GLY A 10 -0.59 3.45 15.18
N LEU A 11 -0.77 2.37 15.94
CA LEU A 11 -0.74 0.98 15.46
C LEU A 11 -2.09 0.27 15.62
N TRP A 12 -3.15 0.99 15.96
CA TRP A 12 -4.50 0.41 16.20
C TRP A 12 -5.32 0.20 14.93
N ASN A 13 -4.89 0.74 13.78
CA ASN A 13 -5.65 0.64 12.54
C ASN A 13 -5.28 -0.62 11.75
N PRO A 14 -6.26 -1.28 11.07
CA PRO A 14 -6.02 -2.41 10.18
C PRO A 14 -5.54 -1.96 8.80
N ALA A 15 -4.76 -0.86 8.71
CA ALA A 15 -4.35 -0.33 7.42
C ALA A 15 -3.01 -0.90 6.94
N GLY A 16 -2.73 -0.74 5.65
CA GLY A 16 -1.56 -1.35 5.01
C GLY A 16 -0.22 -0.82 5.52
N MET A 17 -0.16 0.46 5.92
CA MET A 17 1.06 1.06 6.44
C MET A 17 1.45 0.44 7.79
N GLU A 18 0.51 0.37 8.73
CA GLU A 18 0.71 -0.24 10.04
C GLU A 18 1.13 -1.71 9.91
N ARG A 19 0.51 -2.42 8.97
CA ARG A 19 0.86 -3.82 8.70
C ARG A 19 2.29 -3.98 8.17
N VAL A 20 2.70 -3.14 7.22
CA VAL A 20 4.05 -3.17 6.66
C VAL A 20 5.09 -2.87 7.73
N PHE A 21 4.88 -1.82 8.53
CA PHE A 21 5.80 -1.46 9.59
C PHE A 21 5.92 -2.56 10.64
N THR A 22 4.80 -3.14 11.06
CA THR A 22 4.80 -4.24 12.03
C THR A 22 5.56 -5.47 11.50
N VAL A 23 5.26 -5.93 10.27
CA VAL A 23 5.91 -7.10 9.67
C VAL A 23 7.41 -6.85 9.51
N ARG A 24 7.80 -5.68 9.03
CA ARG A 24 9.20 -5.30 8.86
C ARG A 24 9.93 -5.18 10.20
N ALA A 25 9.34 -4.50 11.18
CA ALA A 25 9.93 -4.34 12.50
C ALA A 25 10.11 -5.67 13.23
N ASN A 26 9.13 -6.57 13.16
CA ASN A 26 9.22 -7.92 13.72
C ASN A 26 10.36 -8.75 13.12
N PHE A 27 10.70 -8.52 11.85
CA PHE A 27 11.88 -9.16 11.25
C PHE A 27 13.18 -8.46 11.67
N LEU A 28 13.21 -7.13 11.56
CA LEU A 28 14.42 -6.32 11.79
C LEU A 28 14.84 -6.24 13.27
N CYS A 29 13.95 -6.49 14.22
CA CYS A 29 14.29 -6.53 15.64
C CYS A 29 15.29 -7.65 16.04
N LYS A 30 15.62 -8.53 15.12
CA LYS A 30 16.72 -9.50 15.26
C LYS A 30 18.10 -8.85 15.09
N TYR A 31 18.15 -7.73 14.41
CA TYR A 31 19.39 -7.01 14.00
C TYR A 31 19.56 -5.68 14.68
N PHE A 32 18.45 -5.03 15.06
CA PHE A 32 18.38 -3.66 15.57
C PHE A 32 17.55 -3.59 16.84
N ASP A 33 17.82 -2.58 17.68
CA ASP A 33 16.96 -2.21 18.81
C ASP A 33 15.88 -1.24 18.29
N ILE A 34 14.63 -1.71 18.23
CA ILE A 34 13.53 -1.00 17.57
C ILE A 34 12.54 -0.47 18.60
N THR A 35 12.21 0.82 18.46
CA THR A 35 11.16 1.49 19.22
C THR A 35 10.12 2.08 18.27
N PHE A 36 8.84 1.84 18.53
CA PHE A 36 7.75 2.63 17.94
C PHE A 36 7.41 3.79 18.86
N ILE A 37 7.46 5.00 18.31
CA ILE A 37 6.98 6.22 18.98
C ILE A 37 5.64 6.59 18.34
N THR A 38 4.58 6.55 19.15
CA THR A 38 3.21 6.88 18.72
C THR A 38 2.74 8.16 19.42
N ARG A 39 1.65 8.74 18.93
CA ARG A 39 0.98 9.86 19.58
C ARG A 39 -0.49 9.54 19.78
N GLY A 40 -0.95 9.62 21.03
CA GLY A 40 -2.36 9.45 21.37
C GLY A 40 -2.92 8.07 21.07
N GLN A 41 -2.08 7.02 21.08
CA GLN A 41 -2.58 5.65 21.04
C GLN A 41 -3.34 5.30 22.29
N GLY A 42 -2.90 5.81 23.44
CA GLY A 42 -3.52 5.56 24.74
C GLY A 42 -3.57 4.05 25.05
N HIS A 43 -4.74 3.58 25.50
CA HIS A 43 -4.94 2.16 25.84
C HIS A 43 -5.39 1.29 24.66
N ARG A 44 -5.46 1.83 23.43
CA ARG A 44 -5.85 1.04 22.26
C ARG A 44 -4.79 -0.01 21.95
N PRO A 45 -5.17 -1.29 21.79
CA PRO A 45 -4.21 -2.35 21.44
C PRO A 45 -3.67 -2.14 20.04
N ASP A 46 -2.49 -2.70 19.78
CA ASP A 46 -1.98 -2.82 18.42
C ASP A 46 -2.86 -3.77 17.62
N TYR A 47 -3.20 -3.39 16.41
CA TYR A 47 -4.00 -4.25 15.54
C TYR A 47 -3.19 -5.46 15.06
N PHE A 48 -1.94 -5.24 14.68
CA PHE A 48 -1.00 -6.31 14.31
C PHE A 48 -0.02 -6.54 15.47
N PRO A 49 0.22 -7.80 15.89
CA PRO A 49 1.06 -8.10 17.04
C PRO A 49 2.53 -7.74 16.77
N LEU A 50 3.14 -7.06 17.74
CA LEU A 50 4.58 -6.79 17.77
C LEU A 50 5.34 -7.88 18.54
N GLU A 51 6.58 -8.15 18.10
CA GLU A 51 7.53 -8.96 18.84
C GLU A 51 7.86 -8.33 20.20
N LYS A 52 7.98 -9.14 21.26
CA LYS A 52 8.16 -8.68 22.65
C LYS A 52 9.40 -7.82 22.88
N ARG A 53 10.39 -7.91 22.01
CA ARG A 53 11.63 -7.13 22.06
C ARG A 53 11.52 -5.74 21.43
N ILE A 54 10.40 -5.42 20.82
CA ILE A 54 10.15 -4.08 20.23
C ILE A 54 9.57 -3.18 21.32
N HIS A 55 10.23 -2.06 21.53
CA HIS A 55 9.79 -1.07 22.52
C HIS A 55 8.68 -0.17 21.97
N ARG A 56 7.88 0.36 22.89
CA ARG A 56 6.80 1.28 22.57
C ARG A 56 6.82 2.47 23.51
N ILE A 57 6.73 3.67 22.94
CA ILE A 57 6.58 4.94 23.66
C ILE A 57 5.38 5.66 23.04
N ASP A 58 4.43 6.06 23.86
CA ASP A 58 3.29 6.88 23.44
C ASP A 58 3.46 8.29 23.99
N ILE A 59 3.50 9.28 23.10
CA ILE A 59 3.63 10.70 23.50
C ILE A 59 2.26 11.19 23.93
N ASP A 60 2.19 11.76 25.13
CA ASP A 60 0.97 12.32 25.70
C ASP A 60 0.43 13.45 24.82
N ASP A 61 -0.83 13.34 24.41
CA ASP A 61 -1.53 14.35 23.62
C ASP A 61 -1.66 15.72 24.31
N LYS A 62 -1.51 15.77 25.63
CA LYS A 62 -1.55 17.01 26.41
C LYS A 62 -0.28 17.84 26.26
N ILE A 63 0.80 17.24 25.77
CA ILE A 63 2.08 17.92 25.55
C ILE A 63 2.13 18.37 24.09
N PRO A 64 2.61 19.60 23.76
CA PRO A 64 2.88 19.98 22.37
C PRO A 64 3.78 18.95 21.71
N TYR A 65 3.38 18.46 20.54
CA TYR A 65 4.00 17.27 19.93
C TYR A 65 5.51 17.43 19.71
N PHE A 66 5.93 18.61 19.25
CA PHE A 66 7.36 18.90 19.11
C PHE A 66 8.11 18.67 20.42
N ASN A 67 7.64 19.24 21.54
CA ASN A 67 8.32 19.15 22.84
C ASN A 67 8.34 17.71 23.38
N GLY A 68 7.23 16.99 23.22
CA GLY A 68 7.14 15.58 23.65
C GLY A 68 8.08 14.68 22.86
N LEU A 69 8.12 14.87 21.53
CA LEU A 69 9.00 14.09 20.67
C LEU A 69 10.47 14.44 20.89
N GLU A 70 10.81 15.74 20.98
CA GLU A 70 12.18 16.19 21.27
C GLU A 70 12.70 15.59 22.57
N LYS A 71 11.93 15.69 23.65
CA LYS A 71 12.28 15.09 24.95
C LYS A 71 12.52 13.59 24.80
N CYS A 72 11.60 12.89 24.17
CA CYS A 72 11.69 11.43 23.95
C CYS A 72 12.98 11.05 23.21
N LEU A 73 13.31 11.76 22.12
CA LEU A 73 14.48 11.47 21.31
C LEU A 73 15.79 11.76 22.05
N LEU A 74 15.86 12.87 22.80
CA LEU A 74 17.04 13.24 23.59
C LEU A 74 17.31 12.27 24.75
N GLU A 75 16.25 11.79 25.43
CA GLU A 75 16.36 10.85 26.54
C GLU A 75 16.79 9.45 26.10
N ASN A 76 16.33 8.98 24.94
CA ASN A 76 16.57 7.60 24.49
C ASN A 76 17.79 7.45 23.56
N GLN A 77 18.28 8.53 22.95
CA GLN A 77 19.47 8.55 22.09
C GLN A 77 19.44 7.48 20.98
N TYR A 78 18.62 7.71 19.98
CA TYR A 78 18.53 6.82 18.81
C TYR A 78 19.65 7.14 17.80
N ASP A 79 20.09 6.13 17.05
CA ASP A 79 21.01 6.30 15.93
C ASP A 79 20.26 6.74 14.67
N ILE A 80 19.04 6.24 14.51
CA ILE A 80 18.17 6.53 13.35
C ILE A 80 16.76 6.82 13.82
N THR A 81 16.14 7.86 13.27
CA THR A 81 14.72 8.17 13.44
C THR A 81 14.01 8.20 12.08
N VAL A 82 12.91 7.49 11.96
CA VAL A 82 12.14 7.34 10.72
C VAL A 82 10.78 8.00 10.87
N SER A 83 10.55 9.08 10.11
CA SER A 83 9.21 9.69 9.96
C SER A 83 8.41 8.92 8.91
N THR A 84 7.18 8.56 9.24
CA THR A 84 6.24 7.91 8.30
C THR A 84 5.31 8.92 7.60
N GLY A 85 5.61 10.22 7.71
CA GLY A 85 4.85 11.28 7.07
C GLY A 85 3.67 11.82 7.87
N GLY A 86 3.69 11.65 9.18
CA GLY A 86 2.77 12.30 10.12
C GLY A 86 3.06 13.79 10.32
N GLU A 87 2.55 14.37 11.40
CA GLU A 87 2.81 15.76 11.77
C GLU A 87 4.31 16.01 12.04
N ASP A 88 5.02 15.01 12.56
CA ASP A 88 6.46 14.99 12.82
C ASP A 88 7.29 15.30 11.56
N PHE A 89 6.84 14.93 10.39
CA PHE A 89 7.50 15.20 9.11
C PHE A 89 7.88 16.68 8.92
N PHE A 90 7.07 17.61 9.43
CA PHE A 90 7.30 19.04 9.25
C PHE A 90 8.34 19.63 10.20
N PHE A 91 8.77 18.88 11.23
CA PHE A 91 9.68 19.41 12.24
C PHE A 91 10.75 18.44 12.74
N LEU A 92 10.67 17.14 12.50
CA LEU A 92 11.62 16.14 13.02
C LEU A 92 13.08 16.48 12.70
N TYR A 93 13.35 16.98 11.49
CA TYR A 93 14.69 17.41 11.09
C TYR A 93 15.28 18.56 11.91
N LYS A 94 14.47 19.29 12.69
CA LYS A 94 14.90 20.38 13.57
C LYS A 94 15.40 19.88 14.92
N ILE A 95 15.00 18.69 15.33
CA ILE A 95 15.40 18.10 16.61
C ILE A 95 16.86 17.64 16.51
N LYS A 96 17.72 18.19 17.39
CA LYS A 96 19.16 17.95 17.42
C LYS A 96 19.51 16.85 18.43
N ASP A 97 19.10 15.64 18.15
CA ASP A 97 19.34 14.43 18.96
C ASP A 97 20.45 13.53 18.41
N ASN A 98 21.20 14.02 17.39
CA ASN A 98 22.29 13.33 16.70
C ASN A 98 21.87 12.11 15.85
N SER A 99 20.60 11.70 15.83
CA SER A 99 20.15 10.60 14.98
C SER A 99 20.09 11.01 13.51
N LYS A 100 20.34 10.05 12.61
CA LYS A 100 20.08 10.21 11.17
C LYS A 100 18.57 10.23 10.92
N LYS A 101 18.07 11.19 10.18
CA LYS A 101 16.66 11.40 9.91
C LYS A 101 16.25 10.80 8.57
N ILE A 102 15.37 9.82 8.60
CA ILE A 102 14.79 9.20 7.39
C ILE A 102 13.35 9.67 7.25
N PHE A 103 12.97 10.05 6.05
CA PHE A 103 11.57 10.23 5.67
C PHE A 103 11.12 9.09 4.75
N GLU A 104 10.16 8.30 5.18
CA GLU A 104 9.57 7.20 4.40
C GLU A 104 8.18 7.61 3.89
N PHE A 105 8.05 7.76 2.56
CA PHE A 105 6.84 8.26 1.93
C PHE A 105 6.00 7.13 1.32
N HIS A 106 4.84 6.86 1.91
CA HIS A 106 3.96 5.73 1.58
C HIS A 106 2.88 6.03 0.53
N PHE A 107 2.87 7.21 -0.04
CA PHE A 107 1.88 7.60 -1.04
C PHE A 107 2.53 7.81 -2.41
N SER A 108 1.72 7.96 -3.46
CA SER A 108 2.25 8.38 -4.75
C SER A 108 2.74 9.83 -4.72
N TYR A 109 3.73 10.15 -5.56
CA TYR A 109 4.25 11.52 -5.72
C TYR A 109 3.13 12.55 -5.96
N ASP A 110 2.10 12.18 -6.73
CA ASP A 110 1.01 13.04 -7.15
C ASP A 110 -0.25 12.97 -6.26
N ILE A 111 -0.16 12.35 -5.07
CA ILE A 111 -1.30 12.10 -4.18
C ILE A 111 -2.12 13.35 -3.85
N SER A 112 -1.49 14.52 -3.80
CA SER A 112 -2.18 15.79 -3.50
C SER A 112 -3.32 16.11 -4.48
N ASN A 113 -3.23 15.65 -5.74
CA ASN A 113 -4.29 15.80 -6.74
C ASN A 113 -5.55 14.98 -6.41
N VAL A 114 -5.39 13.91 -5.63
CA VAL A 114 -6.48 12.99 -5.27
C VAL A 114 -7.22 13.48 -4.03
N TRP A 115 -6.50 13.92 -3.00
CA TRP A 115 -7.07 14.23 -1.69
C TRP A 115 -8.17 15.30 -1.66
N MET A 116 -8.09 16.31 -2.53
CA MET A 116 -9.04 17.45 -2.50
C MET A 116 -10.06 17.41 -3.65
N ARG A 117 -10.23 16.23 -4.28
CA ARG A 117 -11.08 16.13 -5.48
C ARG A 117 -12.56 16.42 -5.20
N SER A 118 -13.08 16.01 -4.05
CA SER A 118 -14.48 16.20 -3.66
C SER A 118 -14.80 17.61 -3.17
N ILE A 119 -13.77 18.41 -2.82
CA ILE A 119 -13.97 19.67 -2.10
C ILE A 119 -13.61 20.89 -2.97
N MET A 120 -12.67 20.72 -3.91
CA MET A 120 -12.11 21.85 -4.68
C MET A 120 -12.44 21.80 -6.15
N ASN A 121 -12.71 22.98 -6.72
CA ASN A 121 -12.75 23.20 -8.17
C ASN A 121 -11.45 22.67 -8.82
N PRO A 122 -11.51 22.04 -10.02
CA PRO A 122 -10.35 21.41 -10.68
C PRO A 122 -9.12 22.31 -10.82
N ILE A 123 -9.31 23.60 -11.14
CA ILE A 123 -8.20 24.56 -11.31
C ILE A 123 -7.55 24.88 -9.97
N LYS A 124 -8.36 25.22 -8.94
CA LYS A 124 -7.87 25.49 -7.57
C LYS A 124 -7.17 24.27 -7.00
N ARG A 125 -7.74 23.09 -7.22
CA ARG A 125 -7.14 21.82 -6.79
C ARG A 125 -5.76 21.59 -7.42
N LYS A 126 -5.60 21.82 -8.72
CA LYS A 126 -4.31 21.66 -9.40
C LYS A 126 -3.24 22.60 -8.82
N ILE A 127 -3.58 23.87 -8.59
CA ILE A 127 -2.68 24.84 -7.97
C ILE A 127 -2.33 24.40 -6.54
N TRP A 128 -3.33 24.03 -5.74
CA TRP A 128 -3.11 23.56 -4.39
C TRP A 128 -2.22 22.30 -4.34
N ALA A 129 -2.45 21.34 -5.24
CA ALA A 129 -1.65 20.12 -5.33
C ALA A 129 -0.18 20.41 -5.64
N GLU A 130 0.10 21.36 -6.55
CA GLU A 130 1.47 21.79 -6.83
C GLU A 130 2.12 22.45 -5.59
N VAL A 131 1.41 23.34 -4.89
CA VAL A 131 1.91 23.94 -3.65
C VAL A 131 2.23 22.87 -2.61
N GLN A 132 1.33 21.90 -2.38
CA GLN A 132 1.58 20.82 -1.41
C GLN A 132 2.75 19.92 -1.85
N LYS A 133 2.91 19.69 -3.14
CA LYS A 133 4.04 18.94 -3.68
C LYS A 133 5.36 19.65 -3.38
N PHE A 134 5.48 20.94 -3.71
CA PHE A 134 6.68 21.72 -3.44
C PHE A 134 6.95 21.86 -1.93
N ARG A 135 5.92 22.06 -1.12
CA ARG A 135 6.02 22.06 0.33
C ARG A 135 6.61 20.73 0.85
N ARG A 136 6.10 19.60 0.36
CA ARG A 136 6.61 18.27 0.74
C ARG A 136 8.07 18.08 0.32
N ILE A 137 8.43 18.46 -0.90
CA ILE A 137 9.82 18.43 -1.38
C ILE A 137 10.72 19.28 -0.49
N TYR A 138 10.32 20.49 -0.14
CA TYR A 138 11.07 21.38 0.73
C TYR A 138 11.35 20.73 2.09
N PHE A 139 10.34 20.21 2.77
CA PHE A 139 10.57 19.55 4.07
C PHE A 139 11.40 18.27 3.94
N ALA A 140 11.14 17.46 2.94
CA ALA A 140 11.88 16.21 2.69
C ALA A 140 13.37 16.47 2.40
N SER A 141 13.73 17.61 1.79
CA SER A 141 15.14 17.94 1.47
C SER A 141 16.02 18.12 2.72
N HIS A 142 15.42 18.31 3.89
CA HIS A 142 16.14 18.45 5.16
C HIS A 142 16.46 17.13 5.85
N TYR A 143 15.92 16.03 5.36
CA TYR A 143 16.20 14.68 5.87
C TYR A 143 17.53 14.15 5.34
N ASP A 144 18.17 13.26 6.10
CA ASP A 144 19.41 12.61 5.67
C ASP A 144 19.16 11.63 4.53
N GLN A 145 17.98 10.98 4.55
CA GLN A 145 17.56 10.06 3.51
C GLN A 145 16.03 10.14 3.30
N VAL A 146 15.60 10.07 2.04
CA VAL A 146 14.19 9.93 1.65
C VAL A 146 13.99 8.57 1.02
N ILE A 147 12.99 7.83 1.49
CA ILE A 147 12.61 6.52 0.93
C ILE A 147 11.24 6.63 0.29
N VAL A 148 11.13 6.17 -0.94
CA VAL A 148 9.87 6.04 -1.68
C VAL A 148 9.66 4.59 -2.10
N LEU A 149 8.43 4.22 -2.45
CA LEU A 149 8.05 2.82 -2.60
C LEU A 149 8.15 2.29 -4.04
N THR A 150 8.49 3.13 -5.03
CA THR A 150 8.52 2.73 -6.43
C THR A 150 9.66 3.41 -7.20
N LYS A 151 10.15 2.73 -8.24
CA LYS A 151 11.11 3.34 -9.21
C LYS A 151 10.48 4.54 -9.91
N THR A 152 9.18 4.48 -10.17
CA THR A 152 8.43 5.56 -10.82
C THR A 152 8.46 6.83 -9.98
N ASP A 153 8.17 6.72 -8.68
CA ASP A 153 8.24 7.87 -7.77
C ASP A 153 9.69 8.31 -7.52
N TRP A 154 10.63 7.37 -7.37
CA TRP A 154 12.05 7.68 -7.25
C TRP A 154 12.55 8.58 -8.39
N LYS A 155 12.19 8.28 -9.66
CA LYS A 155 12.54 9.11 -10.82
C LYS A 155 11.98 10.54 -10.72
N LYS A 156 10.78 10.71 -10.13
CA LYS A 156 10.16 12.02 -9.93
C LYS A 156 10.81 12.80 -8.79
N TRP A 157 11.04 12.14 -7.64
CA TRP A 157 11.64 12.73 -6.46
C TRP A 157 13.10 13.13 -6.69
N ARG A 158 13.88 12.28 -7.38
CA ARG A 158 15.31 12.51 -7.67
C ARG A 158 15.58 13.77 -8.51
N LYS A 159 14.58 14.30 -9.19
CA LYS A 159 14.70 15.59 -9.88
C LYS A 159 14.90 16.77 -8.92
N TRP A 160 14.54 16.60 -7.65
CA TRP A 160 14.51 17.65 -6.64
C TRP A 160 15.43 17.37 -5.45
N ILE A 161 15.61 16.13 -5.09
CA ILE A 161 16.36 15.68 -3.90
C ILE A 161 17.33 14.59 -4.34
N SER A 162 18.64 14.78 -4.06
CA SER A 162 19.68 13.79 -4.41
C SER A 162 19.64 12.56 -3.50
N LYS A 163 19.30 12.74 -2.24
CA LYS A 163 19.27 11.71 -1.19
C LYS A 163 17.93 10.96 -1.21
N VAL A 164 17.56 10.38 -2.34
CA VAL A 164 16.33 9.57 -2.50
C VAL A 164 16.68 8.18 -2.94
N LEU A 165 16.17 7.18 -2.25
CA LEU A 165 16.20 5.77 -2.64
C LEU A 165 14.76 5.25 -2.80
N TYR A 166 14.60 4.14 -3.50
CA TYR A 166 13.35 3.39 -3.45
C TYR A 166 13.60 2.04 -2.79
N ILE A 167 12.72 1.66 -1.88
CA ILE A 167 12.67 0.33 -1.28
C ILE A 167 11.20 -0.10 -1.33
N TYR A 168 10.94 -1.23 -1.95
CA TYR A 168 9.58 -1.76 -2.05
C TYR A 168 9.03 -2.17 -0.68
N ASN A 169 7.71 -2.16 -0.53
CA ASN A 169 7.11 -2.83 0.60
C ASN A 169 7.19 -4.36 0.42
N PRO A 170 7.43 -5.11 1.49
CA PRO A 170 7.41 -6.57 1.43
C PRO A 170 5.98 -7.12 1.30
N SER A 171 5.87 -8.37 0.85
CA SER A 171 4.65 -9.15 1.06
C SER A 171 4.36 -9.25 2.55
N THR A 172 3.11 -9.01 2.91
CA THR A 172 2.64 -9.08 4.31
C THR A 172 1.92 -10.39 4.62
N ILE A 173 1.86 -11.30 3.65
CA ILE A 173 1.27 -12.63 3.80
C ILE A 173 2.28 -13.72 3.40
N ILE A 174 2.07 -14.90 3.95
CA ILE A 174 2.73 -16.13 3.54
C ILE A 174 1.66 -17.03 2.94
N CYS A 175 1.86 -17.44 1.69
CA CYS A 175 0.96 -18.32 0.98
C CYS A 175 1.66 -19.67 0.76
N HIS A 176 1.18 -20.71 1.42
CA HIS A 176 1.75 -22.06 1.31
C HIS A 176 1.13 -22.86 0.15
N GLU A 177 -0.14 -22.60 -0.13
CA GLU A 177 -0.88 -23.22 -1.22
C GLU A 177 -1.37 -22.12 -2.17
N THR A 178 -1.31 -22.37 -3.46
CA THR A 178 -1.67 -21.38 -4.47
C THR A 178 -3.00 -21.67 -5.12
N SER A 179 -3.64 -20.66 -5.69
CA SER A 179 -4.83 -20.85 -6.50
C SER A 179 -4.52 -21.72 -7.71
N ILE A 180 -5.40 -22.67 -8.00
CA ILE A 180 -5.37 -23.47 -9.24
C ILE A 180 -6.00 -22.73 -10.44
N CYS A 181 -6.57 -21.55 -10.21
CA CYS A 181 -7.21 -20.68 -11.20
C CYS A 181 -8.33 -21.37 -12.02
N GLU A 182 -9.12 -22.25 -11.40
CA GLU A 182 -10.18 -23.01 -12.07
C GLU A 182 -11.60 -22.58 -11.69
N VAL A 183 -11.75 -22.01 -10.50
CA VAL A 183 -13.07 -21.55 -10.01
C VAL A 183 -13.56 -20.38 -10.84
N LYS A 184 -14.85 -20.37 -11.18
CA LYS A 184 -15.49 -19.28 -11.96
C LYS A 184 -15.76 -18.07 -11.08
N SER A 185 -14.68 -17.51 -10.53
CA SER A 185 -14.76 -16.39 -9.58
C SER A 185 -13.54 -15.49 -9.68
N ALA A 186 -13.77 -14.18 -9.61
CA ALA A 186 -12.75 -13.15 -9.48
C ALA A 186 -12.85 -12.49 -8.11
N ILE A 187 -11.70 -11.97 -7.62
CA ILE A 187 -11.59 -11.29 -6.33
C ILE A 187 -11.02 -9.88 -6.51
N ALA A 188 -11.55 -8.95 -5.72
CA ALA A 188 -10.98 -7.63 -5.53
C ALA A 188 -10.94 -7.31 -4.04
N VAL A 189 -9.86 -6.67 -3.57
CA VAL A 189 -9.63 -6.41 -2.14
C VAL A 189 -9.23 -4.95 -1.95
N GLY A 190 -9.87 -4.26 -1.00
CA GLY A 190 -9.50 -2.89 -0.66
C GLY A 190 -10.55 -2.14 0.12
N ARG A 191 -10.17 -0.98 0.66
CA ARG A 191 -11.11 -0.08 1.34
C ARG A 191 -12.19 0.38 0.35
N LEU A 192 -13.45 0.35 0.75
CA LEU A 192 -14.55 0.87 -0.08
C LEU A 192 -14.54 2.40 -0.09
N SER A 193 -13.59 2.97 -0.82
CA SER A 193 -13.33 4.40 -0.94
C SER A 193 -13.16 4.82 -2.40
N TYR A 194 -13.24 6.12 -2.66
CA TYR A 194 -13.15 6.68 -4.01
C TYR A 194 -11.86 6.25 -4.74
N GLU A 195 -10.72 6.22 -4.02
CA GLU A 195 -9.40 5.90 -4.59
C GLU A 195 -9.34 4.48 -5.15
N LYS A 196 -10.11 3.55 -4.57
CA LYS A 196 -10.11 2.13 -4.98
C LYS A 196 -10.98 1.84 -6.22
N GLY A 197 -11.86 2.77 -6.62
CA GLY A 197 -12.56 2.71 -7.90
C GLY A 197 -13.48 1.51 -8.08
N PHE A 198 -14.09 0.99 -7.01
CA PHE A 198 -15.02 -0.14 -7.11
C PHE A 198 -16.26 0.18 -7.92
N ASP A 199 -16.64 1.44 -8.05
CA ASP A 199 -17.67 1.90 -8.97
C ASP A 199 -17.33 1.58 -10.43
N TYR A 200 -16.07 1.72 -10.84
CA TYR A 200 -15.59 1.27 -12.15
C TYR A 200 -15.63 -0.26 -12.29
N LEU A 201 -15.28 -0.97 -11.21
CA LEU A 201 -15.26 -2.43 -11.23
C LEU A 201 -16.66 -3.03 -11.43
N ILE A 202 -17.69 -2.42 -10.86
CA ILE A 202 -19.09 -2.80 -11.07
C ILE A 202 -19.46 -2.63 -12.56
N ASP A 203 -19.08 -1.51 -13.19
CA ASP A 203 -19.34 -1.28 -14.62
C ASP A 203 -18.55 -2.26 -15.52
N VAL A 204 -17.33 -2.61 -15.15
CA VAL A 204 -16.55 -3.67 -15.82
C VAL A 204 -17.28 -5.02 -15.72
N TRP A 205 -17.75 -5.36 -14.52
CA TRP A 205 -18.37 -6.66 -14.28
C TRP A 205 -19.73 -6.80 -14.95
N GLU A 206 -20.48 -5.73 -15.11
CA GLU A 206 -21.72 -5.70 -15.91
C GLU A 206 -21.47 -6.19 -17.35
N ARG A 207 -20.38 -5.73 -18.00
CA ARG A 207 -19.99 -6.18 -19.34
C ARG A 207 -19.51 -7.63 -19.38
N VAL A 208 -18.78 -8.03 -18.34
CA VAL A 208 -18.31 -9.42 -18.20
C VAL A 208 -19.49 -10.36 -18.03
N HIS A 209 -20.46 -10.03 -17.17
CA HIS A 209 -21.63 -10.86 -16.89
C HIS A 209 -22.49 -11.12 -18.12
N GLN A 210 -22.63 -10.15 -19.04
CA GLN A 210 -23.37 -10.33 -20.29
C GLN A 210 -22.85 -11.49 -21.16
N LYS A 211 -21.55 -11.79 -21.08
CA LYS A 211 -20.91 -12.87 -21.86
C LYS A 211 -20.58 -14.11 -21.04
N PHE A 212 -20.38 -13.95 -19.75
CA PHE A 212 -19.99 -15.02 -18.82
C PHE A 212 -20.87 -14.97 -17.56
N PRO A 213 -22.17 -15.31 -17.68
CA PRO A 213 -23.16 -15.17 -16.60
C PRO A 213 -22.91 -16.10 -15.40
N ASP A 214 -22.10 -17.11 -15.56
CA ASP A 214 -21.76 -18.10 -14.53
C ASP A 214 -20.51 -17.71 -13.71
N TRP A 215 -19.88 -16.57 -13.99
CA TRP A 215 -18.77 -16.03 -13.22
C TRP A 215 -19.25 -15.04 -12.15
N GLN A 216 -18.62 -15.08 -11.00
CA GLN A 216 -18.91 -14.20 -9.86
C GLN A 216 -17.74 -13.27 -9.53
N LEU A 217 -18.05 -12.13 -8.91
CA LEU A 217 -17.07 -11.20 -8.36
C LEU A 217 -17.30 -11.04 -6.87
N ASP A 218 -16.27 -11.36 -6.09
CA ASP A 218 -16.23 -11.11 -4.65
C ASP A 218 -15.35 -9.91 -4.34
N ILE A 219 -15.90 -8.92 -3.61
CA ILE A 219 -15.22 -7.71 -3.17
C ILE A 219 -15.05 -7.77 -1.66
N PHE A 220 -13.79 -7.81 -1.20
CA PHE A 220 -13.45 -7.83 0.22
C PHE A 220 -12.98 -6.44 0.68
N GLY A 221 -13.59 -5.95 1.74
CA GLY A 221 -13.26 -4.69 2.39
C GLY A 221 -14.46 -3.95 2.93
N GLU A 222 -14.18 -2.91 3.70
CA GLU A 222 -15.16 -1.98 4.28
C GLU A 222 -14.81 -0.54 3.94
N GLY A 223 -15.78 0.37 4.06
CA GLY A 223 -15.54 1.80 3.85
C GLY A 223 -16.80 2.60 3.61
N ALA A 224 -16.62 3.91 3.52
CA ALA A 224 -17.73 4.88 3.44
C ALA A 224 -18.65 4.69 2.23
N LEU A 225 -18.14 4.11 1.13
CA LEU A 225 -18.92 3.93 -0.10
C LEU A 225 -19.71 2.63 -0.15
N ARG A 226 -19.75 1.80 0.93
CA ARG A 226 -20.43 0.50 0.91
C ARG A 226 -21.87 0.60 0.42
N SER A 227 -22.67 1.49 1.00
CA SER A 227 -24.10 1.64 0.67
C SER A 227 -24.31 2.12 -0.78
N GLU A 228 -23.46 3.03 -1.26
CA GLU A 228 -23.49 3.54 -2.63
C GLU A 228 -23.18 2.43 -3.64
N LEU A 229 -22.14 1.63 -3.37
CA LEU A 229 -21.76 0.51 -4.22
C LEU A 229 -22.84 -0.58 -4.23
N GLN A 230 -23.46 -0.88 -3.10
CA GLN A 230 -24.58 -1.82 -3.01
C GLN A 230 -25.79 -1.34 -3.82
N ALA A 231 -26.14 -0.05 -3.72
CA ALA A 231 -27.22 0.54 -4.51
C ALA A 231 -26.94 0.43 -6.03
N LYS A 232 -25.71 0.72 -6.46
CA LYS A 232 -25.28 0.58 -7.85
C LYS A 232 -25.37 -0.88 -8.35
N ILE A 233 -24.97 -1.84 -7.53
CA ILE A 233 -25.07 -3.27 -7.85
C ILE A 233 -26.52 -3.68 -8.05
N GLN A 234 -27.43 -3.22 -7.18
CA GLN A 234 -28.86 -3.50 -7.29
C GLN A 234 -29.50 -2.84 -8.52
N GLU A 235 -29.21 -1.59 -8.78
CA GLU A 235 -29.69 -0.84 -9.95
C GLU A 235 -29.33 -1.54 -11.26
N LYS A 236 -28.14 -2.15 -11.32
CA LYS A 236 -27.65 -2.90 -12.49
C LYS A 236 -28.13 -4.36 -12.55
N GLY A 237 -28.90 -4.82 -11.57
CA GLY A 237 -29.38 -6.21 -11.51
C GLY A 237 -28.29 -7.24 -11.22
N LEU A 238 -27.17 -6.83 -10.62
CA LEU A 238 -25.99 -7.69 -10.39
C LEU A 238 -25.91 -8.24 -8.95
N ALA A 239 -26.98 -8.15 -8.15
CA ALA A 239 -26.98 -8.49 -6.73
C ALA A 239 -26.63 -9.97 -6.43
N ASN A 240 -26.89 -10.88 -7.36
CA ASN A 240 -26.57 -12.32 -7.22
C ASN A 240 -25.19 -12.67 -7.81
N ILE A 241 -24.47 -11.70 -8.36
CA ILE A 241 -23.24 -11.90 -9.15
C ILE A 241 -22.06 -11.17 -8.52
N ILE A 242 -22.28 -9.99 -7.94
CA ILE A 242 -21.26 -9.20 -7.24
C ILE A 242 -21.57 -9.23 -5.74
N ASN A 243 -20.63 -9.75 -4.95
CA ASN A 243 -20.78 -9.87 -3.51
C ASN A 243 -19.81 -8.95 -2.78
N ILE A 244 -20.30 -8.02 -1.97
CA ILE A 244 -19.48 -7.24 -1.03
C ILE A 244 -19.40 -8.02 0.30
N LYS A 245 -18.31 -8.76 0.49
CA LYS A 245 -18.09 -9.72 1.59
C LYS A 245 -17.71 -9.08 2.93
N GLY A 246 -17.30 -7.80 2.93
CA GLY A 246 -16.74 -7.18 4.14
C GLY A 246 -15.29 -7.57 4.40
N VAL A 247 -14.86 -7.46 5.64
CA VAL A 247 -13.49 -7.81 6.06
C VAL A 247 -13.41 -9.31 6.35
N THR A 248 -12.30 -9.94 5.99
CA THR A 248 -11.99 -11.34 6.32
C THR A 248 -10.78 -11.42 7.25
N ASN A 249 -10.77 -12.42 8.11
CA ASN A 249 -9.64 -12.74 8.98
C ASN A 249 -8.58 -13.61 8.28
N ASP A 250 -8.92 -14.20 7.12
CA ASP A 250 -8.03 -15.08 6.36
C ASP A 250 -8.11 -14.77 4.86
N ILE A 251 -7.49 -13.67 4.50
CA ILE A 251 -7.48 -13.20 3.10
C ILE A 251 -6.71 -14.18 2.18
N VAL A 252 -5.75 -14.94 2.72
CA VAL A 252 -4.97 -15.92 1.95
C VAL A 252 -5.90 -17.00 1.40
N LYS A 253 -6.78 -17.56 2.24
CA LYS A 253 -7.77 -18.53 1.77
C LYS A 253 -8.72 -17.96 0.73
N GLU A 254 -9.06 -16.68 0.85
CA GLU A 254 -9.92 -16.06 -0.15
C GLU A 254 -9.18 -15.90 -1.50
N TYR A 255 -7.90 -15.50 -1.51
CA TYR A 255 -7.13 -15.50 -2.76
C TYR A 255 -7.06 -16.90 -3.40
N GLN A 256 -6.85 -17.95 -2.60
CA GLN A 256 -6.76 -19.34 -3.07
C GLN A 256 -8.04 -19.85 -3.74
N LYS A 257 -9.22 -19.38 -3.30
CA LYS A 257 -10.53 -19.80 -3.81
C LYS A 257 -10.93 -19.11 -5.12
N HIS A 258 -10.16 -18.14 -5.59
CA HIS A 258 -10.48 -17.35 -6.78
C HIS A 258 -9.50 -17.61 -7.92
N SER A 259 -9.87 -17.22 -9.12
CA SER A 259 -9.08 -17.49 -10.35
C SER A 259 -8.45 -16.25 -10.99
N ILE A 260 -8.92 -15.05 -10.65
CA ILE A 260 -8.45 -13.79 -11.23
C ILE A 260 -8.50 -12.72 -10.13
N TYR A 261 -7.44 -11.93 -10.01
CA TYR A 261 -7.44 -10.74 -9.16
C TYR A 261 -7.71 -9.47 -9.97
N LEU A 262 -8.59 -8.61 -9.47
CA LEU A 262 -8.97 -7.35 -10.13
C LEU A 262 -8.64 -6.15 -9.28
N MET A 263 -8.01 -5.12 -9.87
CA MET A 263 -7.76 -3.84 -9.22
C MET A 263 -8.21 -2.67 -10.09
N SER A 264 -9.19 -1.94 -9.61
CA SER A 264 -9.80 -0.79 -10.30
C SER A 264 -9.34 0.57 -9.77
N SER A 265 -8.27 0.61 -9.00
CA SER A 265 -7.83 1.81 -8.27
C SER A 265 -7.54 2.99 -9.19
N ARG A 266 -7.95 4.19 -8.72
CA ARG A 266 -7.62 5.48 -9.34
C ARG A 266 -6.23 5.97 -9.00
N SER A 267 -5.75 5.57 -7.82
CA SER A 267 -4.42 5.95 -7.31
C SER A 267 -3.97 4.99 -6.23
N GLU A 268 -2.69 4.65 -6.25
CA GLU A 268 -2.01 3.84 -5.25
C GLU A 268 -0.66 4.47 -4.90
N GLY A 269 -0.16 4.17 -3.69
CA GLY A 269 1.24 4.39 -3.37
C GLY A 269 2.08 3.19 -3.80
N PHE A 270 1.77 2.04 -3.19
CA PHE A 270 2.30 0.73 -3.56
C PHE A 270 1.25 -0.33 -3.17
N PRO A 271 0.56 -0.93 -4.15
CA PRO A 271 -0.61 -1.78 -3.88
C PRO A 271 -0.22 -3.16 -3.35
N LEU A 272 -0.16 -3.30 -2.03
CA LEU A 272 0.16 -4.56 -1.33
C LEU A 272 -0.74 -5.72 -1.81
N VAL A 273 -2.00 -5.44 -2.07
CA VAL A 273 -2.98 -6.43 -2.55
C VAL A 273 -2.60 -7.09 -3.87
N LEU A 274 -1.82 -6.41 -4.73
CA LEU A 274 -1.27 -7.01 -5.96
C LEU A 274 -0.15 -7.99 -5.64
N ILE A 275 0.69 -7.68 -4.65
CA ILE A 275 1.75 -8.58 -4.19
C ILE A 275 1.14 -9.80 -3.51
N GLU A 276 0.12 -9.58 -2.66
CA GLU A 276 -0.60 -10.64 -1.98
C GLU A 276 -1.26 -11.60 -2.99
N ALA A 277 -2.00 -11.06 -3.95
CA ALA A 277 -2.62 -11.85 -5.02
C ALA A 277 -1.57 -12.62 -5.86
N SER A 278 -0.45 -11.96 -6.19
CA SER A 278 0.68 -12.59 -6.90
C SER A 278 1.29 -13.73 -6.09
N SER A 279 1.46 -13.55 -4.77
CA SER A 279 2.01 -14.58 -3.87
C SER A 279 1.08 -15.79 -3.73
N CYS A 280 -0.21 -15.62 -4.02
CA CYS A 280 -1.20 -16.70 -4.06
C CYS A 280 -1.42 -17.27 -5.47
N GLY A 281 -0.63 -16.86 -6.46
CA GLY A 281 -0.67 -17.42 -7.81
C GLY A 281 -1.82 -16.94 -8.68
N LEU A 282 -2.40 -15.76 -8.39
CA LEU A 282 -3.46 -15.21 -9.21
C LEU A 282 -2.92 -14.37 -10.38
N PRO A 283 -3.46 -14.55 -11.60
CA PRO A 283 -3.29 -13.58 -12.67
C PRO A 283 -4.03 -12.29 -12.34
N ILE A 284 -3.48 -11.15 -12.77
CA ILE A 284 -3.96 -9.83 -12.38
C ILE A 284 -4.53 -9.07 -13.58
N VAL A 285 -5.68 -8.41 -13.41
CA VAL A 285 -6.11 -7.33 -14.30
C VAL A 285 -6.24 -6.05 -13.47
N SER A 286 -5.47 -5.04 -13.83
CA SER A 286 -5.39 -3.79 -13.06
C SER A 286 -5.44 -2.58 -13.97
N PHE A 287 -6.09 -1.50 -13.54
CA PHE A 287 -5.76 -0.21 -14.10
C PHE A 287 -4.31 0.15 -13.79
N ASP A 288 -3.62 0.71 -14.78
CA ASP A 288 -2.27 1.26 -14.62
C ASP A 288 -2.36 2.68 -14.03
N CYS A 289 -2.80 2.78 -12.78
CA CYS A 289 -2.84 4.05 -12.08
C CYS A 289 -1.43 4.52 -11.71
N PRO A 290 -1.23 5.84 -11.53
CA PRO A 290 0.07 6.39 -11.19
C PRO A 290 0.65 5.74 -9.92
N SER A 291 1.86 5.21 -10.03
CA SER A 291 2.63 4.52 -9.01
C SER A 291 2.10 3.13 -8.59
N GLY A 292 2.94 2.14 -8.69
CA GLY A 292 2.75 0.82 -8.09
C GLY A 292 2.34 -0.30 -9.04
N PRO A 293 1.22 -0.28 -9.77
CA PRO A 293 0.79 -1.42 -10.57
C PRO A 293 1.83 -1.93 -11.56
N SER A 294 2.43 -1.04 -12.34
CA SER A 294 3.48 -1.37 -13.33
C SER A 294 4.81 -1.84 -12.70
N GLU A 295 4.98 -1.68 -11.39
CA GLU A 295 6.12 -2.24 -10.66
C GLU A 295 5.91 -3.72 -10.29
N ILE A 296 4.65 -4.18 -10.27
CA ILE A 296 4.26 -5.51 -9.80
C ILE A 296 3.75 -6.38 -10.95
N VAL A 297 3.01 -5.77 -11.88
CA VAL A 297 2.38 -6.46 -13.01
C VAL A 297 3.19 -6.29 -14.28
N GLU A 298 3.68 -7.40 -14.82
CA GLU A 298 4.28 -7.49 -16.15
C GLU A 298 3.16 -7.71 -17.18
N HIS A 299 2.86 -6.67 -17.98
CA HIS A 299 1.78 -6.73 -18.97
C HIS A 299 1.98 -7.88 -19.98
N GLY A 300 1.02 -8.80 -20.04
CA GLY A 300 1.11 -10.02 -20.85
C GLY A 300 1.91 -11.15 -20.19
N GLY A 301 2.62 -10.89 -19.10
CA GLY A 301 3.38 -11.87 -18.32
C GLY A 301 2.54 -12.50 -17.18
N ASN A 302 2.32 -11.75 -16.10
CA ASN A 302 1.50 -12.21 -14.97
C ASN A 302 0.14 -11.55 -14.92
N GLY A 303 -0.23 -10.72 -15.89
CA GLY A 303 -1.50 -10.04 -15.92
C GLY A 303 -1.60 -8.98 -17.00
N PHE A 304 -2.61 -8.13 -16.90
CA PHE A 304 -2.84 -7.03 -17.81
C PHE A 304 -2.93 -5.69 -17.08
N LEU A 305 -2.17 -4.73 -17.55
CA LEU A 305 -2.31 -3.31 -17.18
C LEU A 305 -3.19 -2.61 -18.21
N VAL A 306 -4.15 -1.83 -17.75
CA VAL A 306 -5.13 -1.12 -18.57
C VAL A 306 -5.00 0.38 -18.38
N SER A 307 -4.78 1.10 -19.47
CA SER A 307 -4.73 2.56 -19.51
C SER A 307 -5.70 3.11 -20.56
N PRO A 308 -6.25 4.31 -20.35
CA PRO A 308 -6.17 5.09 -19.12
C PRO A 308 -7.05 4.49 -18.01
N VAL A 309 -6.82 4.92 -16.77
CA VAL A 309 -7.70 4.61 -15.63
C VAL A 309 -9.15 4.98 -15.98
N GLY A 310 -10.07 4.06 -15.69
CA GLY A 310 -11.49 4.23 -16.03
C GLY A 310 -11.88 3.75 -17.43
N ASN A 311 -10.97 3.16 -18.18
CA ASN A 311 -11.31 2.51 -19.45
C ASN A 311 -11.98 1.15 -19.19
N ILE A 312 -13.29 1.22 -18.95
CA ILE A 312 -14.14 0.09 -18.55
C ILE A 312 -14.10 -1.03 -19.60
N ASP A 313 -14.26 -0.68 -20.88
CA ASP A 313 -14.31 -1.64 -21.98
C ASP A 313 -13.00 -2.40 -22.15
N ALA A 314 -11.88 -1.69 -22.08
CA ALA A 314 -10.58 -2.33 -22.16
C ALA A 314 -10.33 -3.28 -20.97
N MET A 315 -10.71 -2.88 -19.75
CA MET A 315 -10.58 -3.74 -18.57
C MET A 315 -11.49 -4.98 -18.68
N ALA A 316 -12.75 -4.80 -19.06
CA ALA A 316 -13.69 -5.90 -19.28
C ALA A 316 -13.17 -6.91 -20.33
N ASN A 317 -12.62 -6.42 -21.43
CA ASN A 317 -12.04 -7.29 -22.47
C ASN A 317 -10.87 -8.12 -21.95
N ARG A 318 -9.97 -7.55 -21.10
CA ARG A 318 -8.87 -8.30 -20.48
C ARG A 318 -9.37 -9.34 -19.47
N VAL A 319 -10.38 -9.01 -18.68
CA VAL A 319 -11.03 -9.97 -17.77
C VAL A 319 -11.64 -11.10 -18.57
N MET A 320 -12.44 -10.81 -19.62
CA MET A 320 -13.05 -11.82 -20.48
C MET A 320 -12.02 -12.70 -21.20
N GLN A 321 -10.87 -12.14 -21.59
CA GLN A 321 -9.76 -12.92 -22.17
C GLN A 321 -9.24 -13.97 -21.19
N LEU A 322 -9.04 -13.59 -19.91
CA LEU A 322 -8.64 -14.53 -18.87
C LEU A 322 -9.73 -15.54 -18.53
N ILE A 323 -11.01 -15.15 -18.57
CA ILE A 323 -12.14 -16.06 -18.34
C ILE A 323 -12.22 -17.12 -19.43
N ALA A 324 -12.06 -16.73 -20.68
CA ALA A 324 -12.17 -17.64 -21.83
C ALA A 324 -11.00 -18.63 -21.93
N ASP A 325 -9.81 -18.25 -21.47
CA ASP A 325 -8.59 -19.06 -21.62
C ASP A 325 -8.04 -19.50 -20.25
N LYS A 326 -8.42 -20.72 -19.82
CA LYS A 326 -7.94 -21.35 -18.59
C LYS A 326 -6.41 -21.53 -18.60
N SER A 327 -5.83 -21.92 -19.74
CA SER A 327 -4.39 -22.14 -19.86
C SER A 327 -3.61 -20.85 -19.64
N LEU A 328 -4.09 -19.74 -20.23
CA LEU A 328 -3.52 -18.42 -20.04
C LEU A 328 -3.63 -17.98 -18.57
N ARG A 329 -4.78 -18.18 -17.91
CA ARG A 329 -4.93 -17.87 -16.48
C ARG A 329 -3.90 -18.59 -15.63
N GLN A 330 -3.76 -19.91 -15.82
CA GLN A 330 -2.80 -20.72 -15.07
C GLN A 330 -1.35 -20.36 -15.37
N LYS A 331 -1.01 -20.06 -16.64
CA LYS A 331 0.31 -19.58 -17.02
C LYS A 331 0.66 -18.26 -16.34
N MET A 332 -0.25 -17.30 -16.38
CA MET A 332 -0.07 -16.00 -15.73
C MET A 332 -0.03 -16.11 -14.21
N GLY A 333 -0.80 -17.02 -13.62
CA GLY A 333 -0.76 -17.30 -12.19
C GLY A 333 0.60 -17.84 -11.74
N ARG A 334 1.18 -18.77 -12.47
CA ARG A 334 2.56 -19.24 -12.23
C ARG A 334 3.58 -18.10 -12.34
N ARG A 335 3.44 -17.25 -13.35
CA ARG A 335 4.32 -16.08 -13.50
C ARG A 335 4.16 -15.07 -12.36
N SER A 336 2.95 -14.91 -11.81
CA SER A 336 2.72 -14.11 -10.61
C SER A 336 3.52 -14.60 -9.42
N LEU A 337 3.56 -15.92 -9.18
CA LEU A 337 4.38 -16.53 -8.10
C LEU A 337 5.87 -16.25 -8.28
N GLU A 338 6.38 -16.40 -9.49
CA GLU A 338 7.79 -16.12 -9.79
C GLU A 338 8.13 -14.65 -9.49
N LEU A 339 7.30 -13.73 -9.96
CA LEU A 339 7.53 -12.29 -9.78
C LEU A 339 7.35 -11.85 -8.32
N SER A 340 6.49 -12.51 -7.55
CA SER A 340 6.26 -12.18 -6.13
C SER A 340 7.48 -12.42 -5.26
N GLN A 341 8.41 -13.31 -5.67
CA GLN A 341 9.59 -13.66 -4.87
C GLN A 341 10.49 -12.45 -4.57
N ARG A 342 10.52 -11.45 -5.45
CA ARG A 342 11.30 -10.21 -5.23
C ARG A 342 10.76 -9.36 -4.08
N PHE A 343 9.50 -9.56 -3.69
CA PHE A 343 8.86 -8.85 -2.57
C PHE A 343 8.83 -9.66 -1.28
N LYS A 344 9.57 -10.76 -1.20
CA LYS A 344 9.73 -11.50 0.06
C LYS A 344 10.30 -10.59 1.13
N LEU A 345 9.82 -10.78 2.36
CA LEU A 345 10.24 -9.99 3.51
C LEU A 345 11.76 -10.00 3.70
N GLU A 346 12.39 -11.15 3.52
CA GLU A 346 13.83 -11.32 3.69
C GLU A 346 14.63 -10.45 2.70
N ASN A 347 14.18 -10.40 1.43
CA ASN A 347 14.85 -9.62 0.38
C ASN A 347 14.73 -8.13 0.68
N ILE A 348 13.52 -7.65 0.98
CA ILE A 348 13.27 -6.24 1.29
C ILE A 348 13.95 -5.83 2.61
N ALA A 349 13.91 -6.69 3.61
CA ALA A 349 14.59 -6.43 4.89
C ALA A 349 16.10 -6.31 4.74
N SER A 350 16.72 -7.06 3.82
CA SER A 350 18.15 -6.95 3.53
C SER A 350 18.52 -5.56 3.00
N GLU A 351 17.69 -4.95 2.13
CA GLU A 351 17.89 -3.58 1.65
C GLU A 351 17.83 -2.56 2.81
N TRP A 352 16.90 -2.75 3.75
CA TRP A 352 16.81 -1.91 4.95
C TRP A 352 18.00 -2.09 5.90
N ILE A 353 18.48 -3.33 6.09
CA ILE A 353 19.67 -3.61 6.92
C ILE A 353 20.91 -2.91 6.33
N GLU A 354 21.08 -3.01 5.01
CA GLU A 354 22.19 -2.34 4.33
C GLU A 354 22.11 -0.82 4.49
N LEU A 355 20.94 -0.22 4.24
CA LEU A 355 20.72 1.21 4.38
C LEU A 355 21.02 1.70 5.80
N TYR A 356 20.50 1.04 6.84
CA TYR A 356 20.69 1.45 8.22
C TYR A 356 22.16 1.36 8.62
N ASN A 357 22.86 0.29 8.26
CA ASN A 357 24.29 0.15 8.54
C ASN A 357 25.13 1.23 7.82
N GLN A 358 24.82 1.56 6.57
CA GLN A 358 25.50 2.64 5.84
C GLN A 358 25.30 4.00 6.51
N LEU A 359 24.08 4.32 6.95
CA LEU A 359 23.78 5.61 7.57
C LEU A 359 24.48 5.81 8.93
N VAL A 360 24.64 4.74 9.71
CA VAL A 360 25.32 4.83 11.01
C VAL A 360 26.84 4.88 10.85
N SER A 361 27.38 4.32 9.75
CA SER A 361 28.83 4.33 9.48
C SER A 361 29.31 5.61 8.80
N SER A 362 28.41 6.48 8.34
CA SER A 362 28.70 7.78 7.67
C SER A 362 28.57 8.96 8.65
#